data_2849f0bb1776f868327ddcca3b3a82da
#
_entry.id   2849f0bb1776f868327ddcca3b3a82da
#
_cell.length_a   1.000
_cell.length_b   1.000
_cell.length_c   1.000
_cell.angle_alpha   90.00
_cell.angle_beta   90.00
_cell.angle_gamma   90.00
#
_symmetry.space_group_name_H-M   'P 1'
#
loop_
_entity.id
_entity.type
_entity.pdbx_description
1 polymer ?
#
loop_
_entity_poly.entity_id
_entity_poly.type
_entity_poly.pdbx_seq_one_letter_code
_entity_poly.pdbx_strand_id
1 'polypeptide(L)'
;MPSPCYYNFPNPSLRRKPESRGSSVWIAPVVAVLTLAFSNVAHAEKIRTSIPQANLNYLSIHVADARGFFKDEGLDNETVVISGPLSIAALLSDDVDFSGAGGSGMRAALKRAPLKCIYFQSEKVTFYLVTDPSIKTAADLKGKKVAIGSAGDTQDRMITMFAERGGVSSRDIVRIAVGADTATRILAIKSGNVHATTVDPGGLVFAQKEGLVSLGFLGDLFPMPFQGFVTTDRKIRDNPAQIKRWLKAAIRGLMFVRERPEDAVDLGIKKLQLGKASRAMIVEGTKNYVRALPQGVPGLPTPEGVKNFLEYDIKIPLQIKDDIPSDRLLNLQLVEEVKKELEATQQRRITK
;
A
#
# COMPACT_ATOMS: atom_id res chain seq x y z
N MET A 1 -22.99 -49.59 40.02
CA MET A 1 -22.63 -50.68 40.97
C MET A 1 -21.33 -51.32 40.50
N PRO A 2 -20.32 -51.56 41.33
CA PRO A 2 -20.23 -51.31 42.77
C PRO A 2 -19.10 -50.35 43.20
N SER A 3 -19.22 -49.91 44.41
CA SER A 3 -18.40 -49.09 45.27
C SER A 3 -17.23 -49.84 45.95
N PRO A 4 -16.62 -49.31 46.99
CA PRO A 4 -15.27 -48.76 47.08
C PRO A 4 -14.39 -49.54 48.04
N CYS A 5 -13.10 -49.21 48.12
CA CYS A 5 -12.30 -49.70 49.23
C CYS A 5 -11.48 -48.57 49.85
N TYR A 6 -11.81 -48.33 51.12
CA TYR A 6 -11.04 -47.66 52.16
C TYR A 6 -9.81 -48.42 52.54
N TYR A 7 -8.70 -47.76 52.88
CA TYR A 7 -7.79 -48.24 53.92
C TYR A 7 -7.14 -47.11 54.69
N ASN A 8 -7.13 -47.28 55.95
CA ASN A 8 -6.90 -46.59 57.19
C ASN A 8 -5.45 -46.15 57.45
N PHE A 9 -5.40 -45.09 58.28
CA PHE A 9 -4.24 -44.62 59.08
C PHE A 9 -3.74 -45.68 60.08
N PRO A 10 -2.49 -45.48 60.66
CA PRO A 10 -2.37 -44.92 61.99
C PRO A 10 -1.21 -43.94 62.27
N ASN A 11 -1.45 -42.96 63.11
CA ASN A 11 -0.54 -42.28 64.02
C ASN A 11 -0.41 -43.17 65.31
N PRO A 12 0.56 -43.15 66.23
CA PRO A 12 1.05 -41.96 66.93
C PRO A 12 2.48 -42.00 67.60
N SER A 13 2.79 -40.85 68.17
CA SER A 13 3.47 -40.65 69.49
C SER A 13 4.94 -40.54 69.69
N LEU A 14 5.32 -39.34 70.13
CA LEU A 14 6.10 -38.98 71.35
C LEU A 14 7.54 -39.48 71.53
N ARG A 15 8.52 -38.57 71.56
CA ARG A 15 9.39 -38.30 72.74
C ARG A 15 10.42 -37.15 72.56
N ARG A 16 10.29 -36.16 73.42
CA ARG A 16 11.29 -35.42 74.25
C ARG A 16 12.60 -34.87 73.63
N LYS A 17 12.76 -33.56 73.89
CA LYS A 17 14.00 -32.74 73.89
C LYS A 17 15.13 -33.31 74.78
N PRO A 18 16.39 -32.87 74.56
CA PRO A 18 16.92 -31.89 75.48
C PRO A 18 17.62 -30.67 74.83
N GLU A 19 17.71 -29.65 75.65
CA GLU A 19 18.37 -28.37 75.44
C GLU A 19 19.90 -28.44 75.36
N SER A 20 20.54 -27.64 74.56
CA SER A 20 21.85 -27.08 74.92
C SER A 20 22.08 -25.70 74.22
N ARG A 21 22.56 -24.84 75.05
CA ARG A 21 22.89 -23.42 74.87
C ARG A 21 23.84 -23.13 73.69
N GLY A 22 23.68 -21.97 73.08
CA GLY A 22 24.88 -21.15 72.84
C GLY A 22 25.00 -20.50 71.48
N SER A 23 25.05 -19.21 71.52
CA SER A 23 25.58 -18.22 70.54
C SER A 23 24.66 -17.70 69.46
N SER A 24 24.18 -16.51 69.71
CA SER A 24 23.53 -15.57 68.80
C SER A 24 24.53 -15.09 67.75
N VAL A 25 24.32 -15.52 66.51
CA VAL A 25 24.89 -14.84 65.33
C VAL A 25 23.74 -14.21 64.62
N TRP A 26 23.69 -12.89 64.60
CA TRP A 26 22.77 -12.09 63.84
C TRP A 26 23.12 -12.24 62.36
N ILE A 27 22.40 -13.09 61.61
CA ILE A 27 22.44 -13.12 60.16
C ILE A 27 21.28 -12.25 59.72
N ALA A 28 21.58 -11.04 59.25
CA ALA A 28 20.61 -10.22 58.54
C ALA A 28 20.12 -10.95 57.26
N PRO A 29 18.81 -11.04 57.00
CA PRO A 29 18.34 -11.57 55.75
C PRO A 29 18.66 -10.54 54.67
N VAL A 30 19.60 -10.86 53.80
CA VAL A 30 19.76 -10.19 52.49
C VAL A 30 18.54 -10.60 51.66
N VAL A 31 17.52 -9.77 51.69
CA VAL A 31 16.42 -9.88 50.74
C VAL A 31 16.99 -9.48 49.38
N ALA A 32 17.42 -10.46 48.61
CA ALA A 32 17.71 -10.31 47.19
C ALA A 32 16.39 -10.03 46.48
N VAL A 33 16.08 -8.77 46.28
CA VAL A 33 15.00 -8.35 45.35
C VAL A 33 15.47 -8.72 43.94
N LEU A 34 15.12 -9.94 43.52
CA LEU A 34 15.18 -10.32 42.11
C LEU A 34 14.13 -9.46 41.36
N THR A 35 14.51 -8.30 40.89
CA THR A 35 13.80 -7.58 39.87
C THR A 35 13.85 -8.43 38.60
N LEU A 36 12.85 -9.29 38.43
CA LEU A 36 12.54 -9.89 37.13
C LEU A 36 12.21 -8.74 36.19
N ALA A 37 13.23 -8.28 35.47
CA ALA A 37 13.03 -7.51 34.26
C ALA A 37 12.25 -8.41 33.30
N PHE A 38 10.92 -8.35 33.37
CA PHE A 38 10.08 -8.83 32.29
C PHE A 38 10.46 -7.98 31.07
N SER A 39 11.42 -8.45 30.29
CA SER A 39 11.57 -8.01 28.92
C SER A 39 10.24 -8.34 28.26
N ASN A 40 9.34 -7.38 28.21
CA ASN A 40 8.21 -7.42 27.30
C ASN A 40 8.84 -7.56 25.91
N VAL A 41 8.99 -8.78 25.44
CA VAL A 41 9.16 -9.04 24.02
C VAL A 41 7.84 -8.58 23.40
N ALA A 42 7.79 -7.29 23.08
CA ALA A 42 6.67 -6.72 22.36
C ALA A 42 6.54 -7.54 21.08
N HIS A 43 5.59 -8.47 21.07
CA HIS A 43 5.25 -9.21 19.85
C HIS A 43 4.83 -8.17 18.84
N ALA A 44 5.47 -8.18 17.68
CA ALA A 44 5.09 -7.30 16.58
C ALA A 44 3.61 -7.54 16.24
N GLU A 45 2.86 -6.47 16.19
CA GLU A 45 1.43 -6.52 15.91
C GLU A 45 1.21 -6.92 14.45
N LYS A 46 0.48 -8.03 14.23
CA LYS A 46 0.20 -8.51 12.88
C LYS A 46 -0.76 -7.57 12.16
N ILE A 47 -0.40 -7.20 10.95
CA ILE A 47 -1.22 -6.39 10.05
C ILE A 47 -1.17 -6.96 8.64
N ARG A 48 -2.22 -6.71 7.86
CA ARG A 48 -2.30 -7.06 6.45
C ARG A 48 -2.49 -5.82 5.59
N THR A 49 -1.62 -5.68 4.60
CA THR A 49 -1.72 -4.63 3.59
C THR A 49 -2.02 -5.26 2.24
N SER A 50 -3.17 -4.95 1.64
CA SER A 50 -3.46 -5.39 0.28
C SER A 50 -3.00 -4.36 -0.75
N ILE A 51 -2.50 -4.86 -1.87
CA ILE A 51 -2.14 -4.07 -3.05
C ILE A 51 -2.85 -4.63 -4.27
N PRO A 52 -3.35 -3.80 -5.21
CA PRO A 52 -4.10 -4.30 -6.36
C PRO A 52 -3.26 -5.03 -7.39
N GLN A 53 -1.95 -4.79 -7.43
CA GLN A 53 -1.02 -5.39 -8.37
C GLN A 53 0.39 -5.43 -7.77
N ALA A 54 1.16 -6.48 -8.09
CA ALA A 54 2.56 -6.59 -7.69
C ALA A 54 3.48 -5.97 -8.77
N ASN A 55 3.40 -4.65 -8.95
CA ASN A 55 4.18 -3.89 -9.92
C ASN A 55 4.99 -2.76 -9.26
N LEU A 56 5.70 -1.96 -10.05
CA LEU A 56 6.57 -0.88 -9.54
C LEU A 56 5.83 0.17 -8.72
N ASN A 57 4.55 0.37 -8.96
CA ASN A 57 3.73 1.32 -8.20
C ASN A 57 3.64 0.98 -6.70
N TYR A 58 3.87 -0.28 -6.33
CA TYR A 58 3.82 -0.76 -4.94
C TYR A 58 5.18 -1.28 -4.44
N LEU A 59 6.26 -1.03 -5.20
CA LEU A 59 7.62 -1.40 -4.80
C LEU A 59 7.97 -0.89 -3.38
N SER A 60 7.50 0.31 -3.02
CA SER A 60 7.74 0.93 -1.73
C SER A 60 7.28 0.09 -0.54
N ILE A 61 6.14 -0.61 -0.65
CA ILE A 61 5.63 -1.48 0.41
C ILE A 61 6.53 -2.70 0.58
N HIS A 62 6.95 -3.32 -0.54
CA HIS A 62 7.89 -4.45 -0.50
C HIS A 62 9.27 -4.05 0.03
N VAL A 63 9.71 -2.84 -0.29
CA VAL A 63 10.95 -2.27 0.27
C VAL A 63 10.81 -2.02 1.77
N ALA A 64 9.68 -1.49 2.22
CA ALA A 64 9.44 -1.28 3.65
C ALA A 64 9.49 -2.59 4.44
N ASP A 65 8.93 -3.67 3.90
CA ASP A 65 9.04 -5.02 4.48
C ASP A 65 10.49 -5.51 4.49
N ALA A 66 11.17 -5.48 3.34
CA ALA A 66 12.53 -6.00 3.18
C ALA A 66 13.56 -5.24 4.02
N ARG A 67 13.36 -3.93 4.21
CA ARG A 67 14.19 -3.06 5.05
C ARG A 67 13.84 -3.15 6.53
N GLY A 68 12.81 -3.88 6.89
CA GLY A 68 12.34 -4.00 8.27
C GLY A 68 11.66 -2.73 8.81
N PHE A 69 11.24 -1.79 7.96
CA PHE A 69 10.65 -0.54 8.43
C PHE A 69 9.33 -0.75 9.17
N PHE A 70 8.54 -1.76 8.81
CA PHE A 70 7.37 -2.15 9.58
C PHE A 70 7.76 -2.75 10.93
N LYS A 71 8.81 -3.57 10.99
CA LYS A 71 9.32 -4.16 12.23
C LYS A 71 9.86 -3.10 13.18
N ASP A 72 10.57 -2.08 12.66
CA ASP A 72 11.03 -0.93 13.43
C ASP A 72 9.89 -0.19 14.15
N GLU A 73 8.70 -0.21 13.54
CA GLU A 73 7.47 0.37 14.09
C GLU A 73 6.64 -0.66 14.90
N GLY A 74 7.19 -1.84 15.21
CA GLY A 74 6.51 -2.88 15.97
C GLY A 74 5.36 -3.55 15.21
N LEU A 75 5.40 -3.56 13.87
CA LEU A 75 4.41 -4.18 13.00
C LEU A 75 5.00 -5.37 12.25
N ASP A 76 4.23 -6.46 12.18
CA ASP A 76 4.51 -7.63 11.33
C ASP A 76 3.54 -7.58 10.14
N ASN A 77 4.00 -6.98 9.04
CA ASN A 77 3.16 -6.72 7.88
C ASN A 77 3.17 -7.87 6.88
N GLU A 78 1.98 -8.38 6.55
CA GLU A 78 1.76 -9.30 5.45
C GLU A 78 1.20 -8.53 4.24
N THR A 79 1.95 -8.49 3.13
CA THR A 79 1.48 -7.88 1.89
C THR A 79 0.82 -8.92 1.00
N VAL A 80 -0.47 -8.69 0.65
CA VAL A 80 -1.26 -9.58 -0.20
C VAL A 80 -1.71 -8.86 -1.48
N VAL A 81 -1.79 -9.60 -2.59
CA VAL A 81 -2.24 -9.05 -3.88
C VAL A 81 -3.72 -9.39 -4.05
N ILE A 82 -4.58 -8.38 -4.02
CA ILE A 82 -6.03 -8.52 -4.17
C ILE A 82 -6.53 -7.40 -5.09
N SER A 83 -7.26 -7.74 -6.16
CA SER A 83 -7.80 -6.75 -7.11
C SER A 83 -8.66 -5.69 -6.41
N GLY A 84 -8.72 -4.48 -6.99
CA GLY A 84 -9.28 -3.30 -6.34
C GLY A 84 -10.64 -3.48 -5.65
N PRO A 85 -11.71 -3.92 -6.35
CA PRO A 85 -13.02 -4.10 -5.72
C PRO A 85 -13.03 -5.17 -4.62
N LEU A 86 -12.33 -6.30 -4.82
CA LEU A 86 -12.22 -7.38 -3.83
C LEU A 86 -11.39 -6.92 -2.62
N SER A 87 -10.36 -6.12 -2.83
CA SER A 87 -9.55 -5.53 -1.76
C SER A 87 -10.38 -4.63 -0.84
N ILE A 88 -11.37 -3.91 -1.39
CA ILE A 88 -12.28 -3.10 -0.57
C ILE A 88 -13.25 -3.97 0.22
N ALA A 89 -13.74 -5.06 -0.35
CA ALA A 89 -14.55 -6.03 0.39
C ALA A 89 -13.77 -6.65 1.56
N ALA A 90 -12.52 -7.09 1.30
CA ALA A 90 -11.63 -7.63 2.34
C ALA A 90 -11.31 -6.60 3.44
N LEU A 91 -11.20 -5.30 3.10
CA LEU A 91 -11.01 -4.24 4.07
C LEU A 91 -12.26 -4.05 4.97
N LEU A 92 -13.45 -4.14 4.40
CA LEU A 92 -14.71 -3.98 5.13
C LEU A 92 -15.06 -5.21 6.01
N SER A 93 -14.53 -6.39 5.67
CA SER A 93 -14.64 -7.63 6.48
C SER A 93 -13.50 -7.81 7.48
N ASP A 94 -12.54 -6.87 7.57
CA ASP A 94 -11.34 -6.93 8.40
C ASP A 94 -10.34 -8.04 8.04
N ASP A 95 -10.44 -8.60 6.85
CA ASP A 95 -9.43 -9.55 6.34
C ASP A 95 -8.10 -8.85 6.00
N VAL A 96 -8.14 -7.54 5.74
CA VAL A 96 -6.98 -6.67 5.60
C VAL A 96 -7.16 -5.36 6.38
N ASP A 97 -6.06 -4.76 6.80
CA ASP A 97 -6.04 -3.53 7.60
C ASP A 97 -5.94 -2.27 6.73
N PHE A 98 -5.19 -2.39 5.65
CA PHE A 98 -4.93 -1.30 4.71
C PHE A 98 -5.06 -1.81 3.28
N SER A 99 -5.63 -0.99 2.41
CA SER A 99 -5.76 -1.32 0.99
C SER A 99 -5.17 -0.23 0.11
N GLY A 100 -4.25 -0.61 -0.78
CA GLY A 100 -3.69 0.25 -1.83
C GLY A 100 -4.65 0.52 -3.00
N ALA A 101 -5.87 0.02 -2.93
CA ALA A 101 -6.91 0.26 -3.94
C ALA A 101 -7.65 1.60 -3.71
N GLY A 102 -6.90 2.70 -3.50
CA GLY A 102 -7.41 4.00 -3.09
C GLY A 102 -8.57 4.51 -3.93
N GLY A 103 -8.45 4.50 -5.27
CA GLY A 103 -9.53 4.94 -6.15
C GLY A 103 -10.82 4.12 -5.98
N SER A 104 -10.72 2.78 -5.88
CA SER A 104 -11.87 1.92 -5.61
C SER A 104 -12.47 2.20 -4.23
N GLY A 105 -11.63 2.41 -3.23
CA GLY A 105 -12.06 2.74 -1.86
C GLY A 105 -12.79 4.08 -1.81
N MET A 106 -12.25 5.12 -2.40
CA MET A 106 -12.89 6.44 -2.40
C MET A 106 -14.23 6.44 -3.15
N ARG A 107 -14.33 5.66 -4.24
CA ARG A 107 -15.63 5.45 -4.90
C ARG A 107 -16.62 4.65 -4.04
N ALA A 108 -16.15 3.70 -3.23
CA ALA A 108 -16.99 3.03 -2.24
C ALA A 108 -17.42 3.96 -1.11
N ALA A 109 -16.51 4.81 -0.59
CA ALA A 109 -16.82 5.83 0.41
C ALA A 109 -17.90 6.83 -0.09
N LEU A 110 -17.86 7.18 -1.37
CA LEU A 110 -18.89 7.99 -2.00
C LEU A 110 -20.27 7.33 -1.92
N LYS A 111 -20.31 5.99 -2.02
CA LYS A 111 -21.51 5.17 -1.82
C LYS A 111 -21.79 4.82 -0.36
N ARG A 112 -21.22 5.60 0.57
CA ARG A 112 -21.38 5.47 2.03
C ARG A 112 -20.69 4.26 2.68
N ALA A 113 -19.72 3.63 2.01
CA ALA A 113 -18.86 2.67 2.70
C ALA A 113 -18.05 3.38 3.81
N PRO A 114 -17.95 2.80 5.02
CA PRO A 114 -17.32 3.45 6.19
C PRO A 114 -15.79 3.35 6.12
N LEU A 115 -15.18 4.05 5.15
CA LEU A 115 -13.72 4.07 4.94
C LEU A 115 -13.26 5.39 4.37
N LYS A 116 -11.96 5.69 4.54
CA LYS A 116 -11.29 6.89 4.05
C LYS A 116 -9.94 6.55 3.43
N CYS A 117 -9.54 7.37 2.47
CA CYS A 117 -8.15 7.40 2.03
C CYS A 117 -7.32 8.22 3.03
N ILE A 118 -6.21 7.64 3.49
CA ILE A 118 -5.37 8.19 4.56
C ILE A 118 -3.97 8.61 4.09
N TYR A 119 -3.60 8.27 2.85
CA TYR A 119 -2.24 8.46 2.34
C TYR A 119 -2.21 8.34 0.81
N PHE A 120 -1.35 9.12 0.14
CA PHE A 120 -1.06 8.98 -1.28
C PHE A 120 0.46 8.86 -1.50
N GLN A 121 0.88 7.97 -2.38
CA GLN A 121 2.30 7.79 -2.68
C GLN A 121 2.82 8.82 -3.68
N SER A 122 2.01 9.23 -4.65
CA SER A 122 2.41 10.16 -5.70
C SER A 122 1.41 11.30 -5.87
N GLU A 123 1.91 12.42 -6.39
CA GLU A 123 1.10 13.62 -6.71
C GLU A 123 0.53 13.58 -8.13
N LYS A 124 0.95 12.59 -8.92
CA LYS A 124 0.53 12.38 -10.31
C LYS A 124 0.16 10.92 -10.52
N VAL A 125 -0.78 10.65 -11.42
CA VAL A 125 -0.96 9.27 -11.90
C VAL A 125 0.32 8.80 -12.59
N THR A 126 0.72 7.55 -12.33
CA THR A 126 2.01 7.01 -12.80
C THR A 126 1.87 6.15 -14.04
N PHE A 127 0.86 6.42 -14.88
CA PHE A 127 0.60 5.65 -16.08
C PHE A 127 1.11 6.33 -17.34
N TYR A 128 1.49 5.48 -18.28
CA TYR A 128 1.76 5.81 -19.66
C TYR A 128 0.72 5.15 -20.55
N LEU A 129 0.30 5.83 -21.61
CA LEU A 129 -0.50 5.20 -22.65
C LEU A 129 0.44 4.63 -23.70
N VAL A 130 0.38 3.32 -23.93
CA VAL A 130 1.14 2.63 -24.95
C VAL A 130 0.23 2.05 -26.02
N THR A 131 0.67 2.09 -27.28
CA THR A 131 -0.13 1.71 -28.44
C THR A 131 0.72 0.93 -29.44
N ASP A 132 0.05 0.25 -30.37
CA ASP A 132 0.73 -0.17 -31.58
C ASP A 132 1.18 1.05 -32.40
N PRO A 133 2.21 0.90 -33.27
CA PRO A 133 2.81 2.04 -33.98
C PRO A 133 1.86 2.77 -34.96
N SER A 134 0.70 2.22 -35.30
CA SER A 134 -0.29 2.87 -36.19
C SER A 134 -1.09 3.96 -35.49
N ILE A 135 -1.19 3.91 -34.15
CA ILE A 135 -1.88 4.91 -33.32
C ILE A 135 -0.89 6.02 -32.96
N LYS A 136 -1.11 7.23 -33.40
CA LYS A 136 -0.25 8.39 -33.19
C LYS A 136 -0.87 9.44 -32.29
N THR A 137 -2.18 9.50 -32.24
CA THR A 137 -2.97 10.52 -31.53
C THR A 137 -4.13 9.88 -30.79
N ALA A 138 -4.75 10.65 -29.87
CA ALA A 138 -5.98 10.22 -29.22
C ALA A 138 -7.13 9.99 -30.21
N ALA A 139 -7.18 10.75 -31.31
CA ALA A 139 -8.21 10.60 -32.34
C ALA A 139 -8.15 9.23 -33.04
N ASP A 140 -6.98 8.64 -33.16
CA ASP A 140 -6.80 7.33 -33.78
C ASP A 140 -7.37 6.17 -32.95
N LEU A 141 -7.74 6.44 -31.69
CA LEU A 141 -8.41 5.47 -30.82
C LEU A 141 -9.86 5.21 -31.19
N LYS A 142 -10.47 6.03 -32.07
CA LYS A 142 -11.86 5.83 -32.49
C LYS A 142 -12.04 4.47 -33.14
N GLY A 143 -13.00 3.69 -32.65
CA GLY A 143 -13.31 2.32 -33.11
C GLY A 143 -12.27 1.27 -32.71
N LYS A 144 -11.23 1.64 -31.96
CA LYS A 144 -10.15 0.70 -31.57
C LYS A 144 -10.49 -0.08 -30.31
N LYS A 145 -9.92 -1.29 -30.23
CA LYS A 145 -9.95 -2.11 -29.03
C LYS A 145 -8.82 -1.69 -28.10
N VAL A 146 -9.12 -1.44 -26.84
CA VAL A 146 -8.14 -1.09 -25.81
C VAL A 146 -8.18 -2.11 -24.68
N ALA A 147 -7.01 -2.57 -24.24
CA ALA A 147 -6.92 -3.47 -23.10
C ALA A 147 -6.98 -2.68 -21.78
N ILE A 148 -7.80 -3.16 -20.85
CA ILE A 148 -7.94 -2.63 -19.50
C ILE A 148 -7.73 -3.73 -18.46
N GLY A 149 -7.41 -3.38 -17.22
CA GLY A 149 -7.32 -4.32 -16.10
C GLY A 149 -8.71 -4.83 -15.73
N SER A 150 -9.56 -3.92 -15.32
CA SER A 150 -10.97 -4.17 -14.96
C SER A 150 -11.81 -2.96 -15.33
N ALA A 151 -13.06 -3.20 -15.70
CA ALA A 151 -13.98 -2.11 -16.03
C ALA A 151 -14.16 -1.16 -14.83
N GLY A 152 -14.00 0.14 -15.09
CA GLY A 152 -14.12 1.20 -14.10
C GLY A 152 -12.95 1.33 -13.11
N ASP A 153 -11.82 0.63 -13.31
CA ASP A 153 -10.59 0.93 -12.58
C ASP A 153 -9.95 2.24 -13.06
N THR A 154 -8.91 2.70 -12.36
CA THR A 154 -8.26 3.97 -12.73
C THR A 154 -7.60 3.91 -14.11
N GLN A 155 -7.12 2.75 -14.55
CA GLN A 155 -6.52 2.58 -15.88
C GLN A 155 -7.56 2.73 -16.99
N ASP A 156 -8.73 2.10 -16.84
CA ASP A 156 -9.87 2.25 -17.76
C ASP A 156 -10.30 3.71 -17.87
N ARG A 157 -10.35 4.42 -16.73
CA ARG A 157 -10.71 5.85 -16.72
C ARG A 157 -9.68 6.70 -17.43
N MET A 158 -8.40 6.48 -17.18
CA MET A 158 -7.34 7.27 -17.79
C MET A 158 -7.32 7.14 -19.32
N ILE A 159 -7.50 5.94 -19.86
CA ILE A 159 -7.54 5.73 -21.31
C ILE A 159 -8.79 6.36 -21.92
N THR A 160 -9.93 6.26 -21.23
CA THR A 160 -11.20 6.89 -21.65
C THR A 160 -11.05 8.41 -21.68
N MET A 161 -10.56 9.02 -20.62
CA MET A 161 -10.36 10.47 -20.53
C MET A 161 -9.34 10.98 -21.54
N PHE A 162 -8.29 10.20 -21.80
CA PHE A 162 -7.31 10.53 -22.83
C PHE A 162 -7.96 10.61 -24.21
N ALA A 163 -8.80 9.63 -24.54
CA ALA A 163 -9.52 9.61 -25.81
C ALA A 163 -10.54 10.76 -25.92
N GLU A 164 -11.30 11.02 -24.86
CA GLU A 164 -12.28 12.14 -24.81
C GLU A 164 -11.60 13.51 -24.97
N ARG A 165 -10.42 13.69 -24.38
CA ARG A 165 -9.61 14.91 -24.58
C ARG A 165 -9.17 15.09 -26.05
N GLY A 166 -9.02 13.99 -26.77
CA GLY A 166 -8.76 13.98 -28.22
C GLY A 166 -10.02 14.01 -29.09
N GLY A 167 -11.20 14.26 -28.51
CA GLY A 167 -12.47 14.33 -29.24
C GLY A 167 -13.11 12.99 -29.58
N VAL A 168 -12.61 11.89 -29.00
CA VAL A 168 -13.18 10.53 -29.18
C VAL A 168 -14.08 10.19 -28.01
N SER A 169 -15.37 9.93 -28.29
CA SER A 169 -16.30 9.49 -27.24
C SER A 169 -15.87 8.17 -26.61
N SER A 170 -16.04 8.03 -25.30
CA SER A 170 -15.83 6.77 -24.60
C SER A 170 -16.66 5.60 -25.14
N ARG A 171 -17.77 5.89 -25.82
CA ARG A 171 -18.61 4.89 -26.50
C ARG A 171 -18.01 4.39 -27.82
N ASP A 172 -17.11 5.16 -28.41
CA ASP A 172 -16.44 4.83 -29.67
C ASP A 172 -15.16 3.99 -29.44
N ILE A 173 -14.86 3.61 -28.21
CA ILE A 173 -13.73 2.75 -27.83
C ILE A 173 -14.24 1.41 -27.33
N VAL A 174 -13.70 0.31 -27.87
CA VAL A 174 -14.02 -1.05 -27.41
C VAL A 174 -13.07 -1.45 -26.29
N ARG A 175 -13.54 -1.47 -25.04
CA ARG A 175 -12.74 -1.82 -23.86
C ARG A 175 -12.78 -3.32 -23.61
N ILE A 176 -11.62 -3.96 -23.63
CA ILE A 176 -11.44 -5.38 -23.41
C ILE A 176 -10.75 -5.61 -22.06
N ALA A 177 -11.44 -6.23 -21.11
CA ALA A 177 -10.86 -6.62 -19.83
C ALA A 177 -9.93 -7.82 -20.03
N VAL A 178 -8.62 -7.55 -20.03
CA VAL A 178 -7.55 -8.55 -20.21
C VAL A 178 -6.98 -9.00 -18.86
N GLY A 179 -7.26 -8.23 -17.80
CA GLY A 179 -6.75 -8.48 -16.45
C GLY A 179 -5.61 -7.56 -16.04
N ALA A 180 -5.18 -7.70 -14.79
CA ALA A 180 -4.24 -6.80 -14.14
C ALA A 180 -2.80 -6.93 -14.64
N ASP A 181 -2.42 -8.08 -15.24
CA ASP A 181 -1.06 -8.33 -15.69
C ASP A 181 -0.68 -7.46 -16.89
N THR A 182 0.29 -6.57 -16.68
CA THR A 182 0.76 -5.61 -17.68
C THR A 182 1.40 -6.31 -18.89
N ALA A 183 2.17 -7.38 -18.66
CA ALA A 183 2.82 -8.12 -19.74
C ALA A 183 1.80 -8.75 -20.69
N THR A 184 0.75 -9.35 -20.13
CA THR A 184 -0.36 -9.93 -20.91
C THR A 184 -1.03 -8.87 -21.79
N ARG A 185 -1.28 -7.66 -21.28
CA ARG A 185 -1.88 -6.58 -22.07
C ARG A 185 -0.96 -6.08 -23.19
N ILE A 186 0.35 -5.98 -22.93
CA ILE A 186 1.36 -5.62 -23.95
C ILE A 186 1.41 -6.68 -25.06
N LEU A 187 1.43 -7.97 -24.69
CA LEU A 187 1.42 -9.06 -25.67
C LEU A 187 0.13 -9.11 -26.47
N ALA A 188 -1.02 -8.72 -25.89
CA ALA A 188 -2.27 -8.60 -26.62
C ALA A 188 -2.24 -7.49 -27.70
N ILE A 189 -1.48 -6.41 -27.48
CA ILE A 189 -1.21 -5.41 -28.54
C ILE A 189 -0.31 -6.03 -29.62
N LYS A 190 0.75 -6.70 -29.24
CA LYS A 190 1.68 -7.35 -30.19
C LYS A 190 0.99 -8.35 -31.11
N SER A 191 0.01 -9.09 -30.60
CA SER A 191 -0.77 -10.06 -31.38
C SER A 191 -1.91 -9.43 -32.19
N GLY A 192 -2.11 -8.10 -32.14
CA GLY A 192 -3.16 -7.40 -32.84
C GLY A 192 -4.55 -7.58 -32.27
N ASN A 193 -4.71 -8.22 -31.11
CA ASN A 193 -6.01 -8.42 -30.46
C ASN A 193 -6.60 -7.13 -29.91
N VAL A 194 -5.71 -6.22 -29.47
CA VAL A 194 -6.04 -4.86 -29.01
C VAL A 194 -5.01 -3.88 -29.58
N HIS A 195 -5.24 -2.57 -29.46
CA HIS A 195 -4.40 -1.55 -30.09
C HIS A 195 -3.70 -0.63 -29.09
N ALA A 196 -4.21 -0.58 -27.85
CA ALA A 196 -3.67 0.29 -26.81
C ALA A 196 -3.90 -0.28 -25.41
N THR A 197 -3.09 0.14 -24.46
CA THR A 197 -3.29 -0.07 -23.03
C THR A 197 -2.57 1.00 -22.22
N THR A 198 -2.96 1.15 -20.96
CA THR A 198 -2.15 1.91 -19.99
C THR A 198 -1.18 0.97 -19.28
N VAL A 199 0.03 1.45 -19.02
CA VAL A 199 1.06 0.70 -18.32
C VAL A 199 1.68 1.54 -17.21
N ASP A 200 2.19 0.90 -16.18
CA ASP A 200 3.05 1.51 -15.18
C ASP A 200 4.46 1.80 -15.75
N PRO A 201 5.33 2.52 -15.04
CA PRO A 201 6.67 2.85 -15.54
C PRO A 201 7.55 1.65 -15.93
N GLY A 202 7.37 0.49 -15.25
CA GLY A 202 8.06 -0.76 -15.62
C GLY A 202 7.51 -1.35 -16.91
N GLY A 203 6.20 -1.33 -17.06
CA GLY A 203 5.49 -1.75 -18.27
C GLY A 203 5.85 -0.90 -19.49
N LEU A 204 6.12 0.41 -19.31
CA LEU A 204 6.61 1.27 -20.40
C LEU A 204 7.90 0.74 -21.02
N VAL A 205 8.88 0.41 -20.18
CA VAL A 205 10.18 -0.11 -20.68
C VAL A 205 9.98 -1.43 -21.41
N PHE A 206 9.11 -2.29 -20.88
CA PHE A 206 8.77 -3.54 -21.56
C PHE A 206 8.04 -3.31 -22.88
N ALA A 207 7.05 -2.43 -22.94
CA ALA A 207 6.31 -2.09 -24.15
C ALA A 207 7.23 -1.54 -25.25
N GLN A 208 8.15 -0.64 -24.91
CA GLN A 208 9.13 -0.07 -25.84
C GLN A 208 10.06 -1.15 -26.41
N LYS A 209 10.52 -2.08 -25.58
CA LYS A 209 11.33 -3.22 -26.03
C LYS A 209 10.56 -4.13 -27.01
N GLU A 210 9.26 -4.25 -26.82
CA GLU A 210 8.37 -4.99 -27.72
C GLU A 210 8.00 -4.20 -29.00
N GLY A 211 8.56 -3.00 -29.20
CA GLY A 211 8.33 -2.16 -30.38
C GLY A 211 7.04 -1.35 -30.36
N LEU A 212 6.40 -1.25 -29.17
CA LEU A 212 5.24 -0.39 -29.00
C LEU A 212 5.65 1.06 -28.77
N VAL A 213 4.76 2.00 -29.04
CA VAL A 213 5.01 3.43 -28.86
C VAL A 213 4.23 3.96 -27.65
N SER A 214 4.79 5.00 -27.01
CA SER A 214 4.10 5.72 -25.96
C SER A 214 3.50 7.00 -26.50
N LEU A 215 2.23 7.26 -26.21
CA LEU A 215 1.57 8.54 -26.50
C LEU A 215 1.76 9.57 -25.36
N GLY A 216 2.50 9.21 -24.32
CA GLY A 216 2.89 10.12 -23.26
C GLY A 216 2.61 9.65 -21.86
N PHE A 217 3.06 10.46 -20.91
CA PHE A 217 2.85 10.28 -19.49
C PHE A 217 1.51 10.91 -19.07
N LEU A 218 0.57 10.08 -18.64
CA LEU A 218 -0.78 10.54 -18.30
C LEU A 218 -0.82 11.44 -17.06
N GLY A 219 0.20 11.34 -16.20
CA GLY A 219 0.34 12.20 -15.03
C GLY A 219 0.54 13.69 -15.34
N ASP A 220 1.05 14.02 -16.54
CA ASP A 220 1.16 15.42 -16.97
C ASP A 220 -0.17 15.95 -17.53
N LEU A 221 -1.02 15.06 -18.03
CA LEU A 221 -2.35 15.40 -18.55
C LEU A 221 -3.41 15.43 -17.45
N PHE A 222 -3.24 14.60 -16.43
CA PHE A 222 -4.17 14.43 -15.31
C PHE A 222 -3.38 14.53 -13.98
N PRO A 223 -2.96 15.74 -13.58
CA PRO A 223 -2.16 15.94 -12.36
C PRO A 223 -3.06 15.79 -11.13
N MET A 224 -3.19 14.57 -10.66
CA MET A 224 -3.94 14.21 -9.45
C MET A 224 -3.18 13.17 -8.63
N PRO A 225 -3.34 13.17 -7.29
CA PRO A 225 -2.68 12.19 -6.42
C PRO A 225 -3.11 10.76 -6.79
N PHE A 226 -2.16 9.85 -6.66
CA PHE A 226 -2.37 8.46 -7.06
C PHE A 226 -1.78 7.48 -6.05
N GLN A 227 -2.14 6.20 -6.16
CA GLN A 227 -1.72 5.13 -5.24
C GLN A 227 -2.12 5.46 -3.79
N GLY A 228 -3.39 5.85 -3.63
CA GLY A 228 -3.96 6.09 -2.32
C GLY A 228 -4.14 4.79 -1.54
N PHE A 229 -3.90 4.87 -0.23
CA PHE A 229 -4.23 3.80 0.71
C PHE A 229 -5.44 4.18 1.52
N VAL A 230 -6.36 3.23 1.67
CA VAL A 230 -7.59 3.38 2.42
C VAL A 230 -7.60 2.45 3.64
N THR A 231 -8.31 2.89 4.68
CA THR A 231 -8.65 2.07 5.84
C THR A 231 -10.07 2.40 6.33
N THR A 232 -10.61 1.64 7.27
CA THR A 232 -11.97 1.84 7.77
C THR A 232 -12.07 3.00 8.75
N ASP A 233 -13.24 3.66 8.79
CA ASP A 233 -13.55 4.69 9.80
C ASP A 233 -13.40 4.15 11.23
N ARG A 234 -13.72 2.87 11.44
CA ARG A 234 -13.52 2.20 12.72
C ARG A 234 -12.04 2.16 13.09
N LYS A 235 -11.15 1.75 12.17
CA LYS A 235 -9.71 1.68 12.44
C LYS A 235 -9.11 3.07 12.67
N ILE A 236 -9.59 4.09 11.96
CA ILE A 236 -9.15 5.49 12.17
C ILE A 236 -9.50 5.94 13.59
N ARG A 237 -10.68 5.62 14.09
CA ARG A 237 -11.14 6.00 15.43
C ARG A 237 -10.48 5.18 16.52
N ASP A 238 -10.40 3.85 16.34
CA ASP A 238 -10.07 2.92 17.42
C ASP A 238 -8.55 2.62 17.50
N ASN A 239 -7.82 2.74 16.37
CA ASN A 239 -6.40 2.37 16.27
C ASN A 239 -5.53 3.44 15.56
N PRO A 240 -5.63 4.75 15.88
CA PRO A 240 -4.86 5.79 15.19
C PRO A 240 -3.35 5.62 15.35
N ALA A 241 -2.89 5.09 16.48
CA ALA A 241 -1.48 4.82 16.74
C ALA A 241 -0.91 3.73 15.80
N GLN A 242 -1.67 2.68 15.49
CA GLN A 242 -1.27 1.65 14.54
C GLN A 242 -1.17 2.24 13.12
N ILE A 243 -2.14 3.08 12.74
CA ILE A 243 -2.12 3.77 11.43
C ILE A 243 -0.88 4.66 11.31
N LYS A 244 -0.53 5.44 12.34
CA LYS A 244 0.69 6.28 12.33
C LYS A 244 1.96 5.45 12.17
N ARG A 245 2.07 4.32 12.84
CA ARG A 245 3.21 3.38 12.72
C ARG A 245 3.28 2.82 11.29
N TRP A 246 2.15 2.39 10.73
CA TRP A 246 2.08 1.90 9.36
C TRP A 246 2.49 2.99 8.35
N LEU A 247 1.96 4.21 8.50
CA LEU A 247 2.30 5.35 7.64
C LEU A 247 3.80 5.67 7.68
N LYS A 248 4.43 5.68 8.87
CA LYS A 248 5.88 5.90 9.00
C LYS A 248 6.68 4.86 8.21
N ALA A 249 6.34 3.59 8.33
CA ALA A 249 7.01 2.52 7.62
C ALA A 249 6.82 2.63 6.10
N ALA A 250 5.59 2.84 5.63
CA ALA A 250 5.25 2.98 4.22
C ALA A 250 5.93 4.20 3.57
N ILE A 251 5.94 5.35 4.25
CA ILE A 251 6.61 6.59 3.78
C ILE A 251 8.12 6.38 3.72
N ARG A 252 8.75 5.76 4.74
CA ARG A 252 10.18 5.42 4.72
C ARG A 252 10.53 4.51 3.54
N GLY A 253 9.67 3.54 3.23
CA GLY A 253 9.82 2.68 2.05
C GLY A 253 9.79 3.46 0.74
N LEU A 254 8.87 4.41 0.60
CA LEU A 254 8.76 5.25 -0.58
C LEU A 254 9.96 6.21 -0.73
N MET A 255 10.40 6.81 0.37
CA MET A 255 11.60 7.65 0.38
C MET A 255 12.84 6.86 -0.02
N PHE A 256 12.99 5.62 0.46
CA PHE A 256 14.09 4.74 0.07
C PHE A 256 14.08 4.43 -1.44
N VAL A 257 12.90 4.14 -2.02
CA VAL A 257 12.76 3.93 -3.48
C VAL A 257 13.21 5.16 -4.26
N ARG A 258 12.85 6.35 -3.79
CA ARG A 258 13.22 7.61 -4.42
C ARG A 258 14.74 7.89 -4.34
N GLU A 259 15.33 7.67 -3.17
CA GLU A 259 16.73 7.99 -2.90
C GLU A 259 17.70 6.93 -3.44
N ARG A 260 17.27 5.67 -3.48
CA ARG A 260 18.07 4.50 -3.86
C ARG A 260 17.29 3.55 -4.78
N PRO A 261 16.94 3.98 -6.00
CA PRO A 261 16.07 3.19 -6.89
C PRO A 261 16.64 1.82 -7.26
N GLU A 262 17.97 1.72 -7.45
CA GLU A 262 18.62 0.45 -7.79
C GLU A 262 18.60 -0.54 -6.61
N ASP A 263 18.97 -0.08 -5.41
CA ASP A 263 18.90 -0.89 -4.18
C ASP A 263 17.46 -1.32 -3.88
N ALA A 264 16.51 -0.43 -4.13
CA ALA A 264 15.08 -0.73 -3.94
C ALA A 264 14.60 -1.85 -4.87
N VAL A 265 15.05 -1.86 -6.11
CA VAL A 265 14.77 -2.94 -7.05
C VAL A 265 15.34 -4.27 -6.54
N ASP A 266 16.59 -4.29 -6.09
CA ASP A 266 17.24 -5.52 -5.59
C ASP A 266 16.50 -6.10 -4.35
N LEU A 267 15.94 -5.25 -3.52
CA LEU A 267 15.13 -5.66 -2.36
C LEU A 267 13.75 -6.19 -2.75
N GLY A 268 13.10 -5.57 -3.71
CA GLY A 268 11.69 -5.82 -4.04
C GLY A 268 11.43 -6.69 -5.27
N ILE A 269 12.41 -6.88 -6.16
CA ILE A 269 12.21 -7.50 -7.48
C ILE A 269 11.55 -8.88 -7.42
N LYS A 270 11.88 -9.70 -6.42
CA LYS A 270 11.33 -11.05 -6.25
C LYS A 270 9.85 -11.06 -5.89
N LYS A 271 9.31 -9.93 -5.43
CA LYS A 271 7.89 -9.76 -5.05
C LYS A 271 7.05 -9.16 -6.17
N LEU A 272 7.69 -8.67 -7.23
CA LEU A 272 7.01 -8.03 -8.35
C LEU A 272 6.68 -9.06 -9.43
N GLN A 273 5.51 -8.90 -10.06
CA GLN A 273 5.03 -9.72 -11.18
C GLN A 273 5.29 -8.96 -12.49
N LEU A 274 6.55 -8.87 -12.89
CA LEU A 274 7.01 -8.10 -14.06
C LEU A 274 7.33 -8.98 -15.28
N GLY A 275 6.88 -10.22 -15.30
CA GLY A 275 7.06 -11.15 -16.40
C GLY A 275 8.55 -11.39 -16.70
N LYS A 276 8.93 -11.26 -17.98
CA LYS A 276 10.31 -11.46 -18.44
C LYS A 276 11.17 -10.18 -18.41
N ALA A 277 10.76 -9.16 -17.64
CA ALA A 277 11.54 -7.93 -17.54
C ALA A 277 12.90 -8.21 -16.87
N SER A 278 13.99 -7.72 -17.50
CA SER A 278 15.33 -7.80 -16.91
C SER A 278 15.49 -6.80 -15.75
N ARG A 279 16.46 -7.07 -14.86
CA ARG A 279 16.78 -6.12 -13.78
C ARG A 279 17.03 -4.70 -14.32
N ALA A 280 17.75 -4.55 -15.41
CA ALA A 280 18.05 -3.24 -16.01
C ALA A 280 16.76 -2.50 -16.42
N MET A 281 15.79 -3.21 -17.03
CA MET A 281 14.49 -2.65 -17.38
C MET A 281 13.71 -2.21 -16.15
N ILE A 282 13.75 -3.00 -15.09
CA ILE A 282 13.05 -2.69 -13.84
C ILE A 282 13.67 -1.47 -13.15
N VAL A 283 15.01 -1.36 -13.16
CA VAL A 283 15.74 -0.18 -12.65
C VAL A 283 15.36 1.08 -13.45
N GLU A 284 15.33 1.00 -14.77
CA GLU A 284 14.92 2.11 -15.61
C GLU A 284 13.46 2.51 -15.36
N GLY A 285 12.55 1.54 -15.30
CA GLY A 285 11.16 1.78 -14.91
C GLY A 285 11.04 2.43 -13.53
N THR A 286 11.87 2.02 -12.57
CA THR A 286 11.89 2.61 -11.23
C THR A 286 12.38 4.06 -11.26
N LYS A 287 13.42 4.37 -12.06
CA LYS A 287 13.88 5.74 -12.26
C LYS A 287 12.80 6.64 -12.91
N ASN A 288 12.01 6.08 -13.83
CA ASN A 288 10.86 6.77 -14.41
C ASN A 288 9.74 6.98 -13.35
N TYR A 289 9.49 6.00 -12.49
CA TYR A 289 8.54 6.12 -11.39
C TYR A 289 8.95 7.22 -10.40
N VAL A 290 10.22 7.27 -10.02
CA VAL A 290 10.76 8.27 -9.09
C VAL A 290 10.50 9.71 -9.55
N ARG A 291 10.48 9.98 -10.86
CA ARG A 291 10.17 11.31 -11.42
C ARG A 291 8.74 11.78 -11.12
N ALA A 292 7.83 10.85 -10.83
CA ALA A 292 6.44 11.16 -10.48
C ALA A 292 6.22 11.33 -8.96
N LEU A 293 7.24 11.06 -8.14
CA LEU A 293 7.13 11.17 -6.70
C LEU A 293 7.35 12.59 -6.21
N PRO A 294 6.67 13.01 -5.15
CA PRO A 294 6.87 14.32 -4.55
C PRO A 294 8.27 14.48 -3.96
N GLN A 295 8.74 15.72 -3.92
CA GLN A 295 9.95 16.09 -3.17
C GLN A 295 9.65 16.14 -1.67
N GLY A 296 10.69 16.04 -0.81
CA GLY A 296 10.52 16.04 0.64
C GLY A 296 9.88 14.75 1.17
N VAL A 297 9.15 14.84 2.28
CA VAL A 297 8.41 13.71 2.87
C VAL A 297 7.07 13.56 2.14
N PRO A 298 6.84 12.44 1.42
CA PRO A 298 5.61 12.22 0.67
C PRO A 298 4.42 11.92 1.57
N GLY A 299 3.21 11.88 0.97
CA GLY A 299 2.03 11.37 1.65
C GLY A 299 0.81 12.27 1.59
N LEU A 300 1.03 13.59 1.55
CA LEU A 300 -0.03 14.59 1.46
C LEU A 300 -0.15 15.11 0.03
N PRO A 301 -1.33 15.02 -0.58
CA PRO A 301 -1.60 15.66 -1.85
C PRO A 301 -1.73 17.19 -1.66
N THR A 302 -1.45 17.94 -2.72
CA THR A 302 -1.74 19.37 -2.72
C THR A 302 -3.25 19.63 -2.75
N PRO A 303 -3.75 20.78 -2.27
CA PRO A 303 -5.17 21.12 -2.39
C PRO A 303 -5.70 21.08 -3.83
N GLU A 304 -4.87 21.53 -4.79
CA GLU A 304 -5.19 21.45 -6.21
C GLU A 304 -5.25 20.01 -6.69
N GLY A 305 -4.30 19.15 -6.26
CA GLY A 305 -4.32 17.72 -6.55
C GLY A 305 -5.60 17.05 -6.06
N VAL A 306 -6.05 17.36 -4.85
CA VAL A 306 -7.32 16.85 -4.32
C VAL A 306 -8.51 17.31 -5.18
N LYS A 307 -8.55 18.58 -5.59
CA LYS A 307 -9.58 19.09 -6.50
C LYS A 307 -9.58 18.34 -7.83
N ASN A 308 -8.40 18.16 -8.42
CA ASN A 308 -8.24 17.43 -9.67
C ASN A 308 -8.65 15.96 -9.54
N PHE A 309 -8.33 15.32 -8.41
CA PHE A 309 -8.77 13.96 -8.12
C PHE A 309 -10.30 13.86 -8.07
N LEU A 310 -10.95 14.77 -7.34
CA LEU A 310 -12.42 14.82 -7.26
C LEU A 310 -13.03 15.02 -8.64
N GLU A 311 -12.44 15.87 -9.46
CA GLU A 311 -12.94 16.13 -10.83
C GLU A 311 -12.71 14.91 -11.74
N TYR A 312 -11.47 14.45 -11.88
CA TYR A 312 -11.09 13.48 -12.92
C TYR A 312 -11.42 12.03 -12.55
N ASP A 313 -11.25 11.61 -11.29
CA ASP A 313 -11.50 10.21 -10.90
C ASP A 313 -12.91 9.97 -10.34
N ILE A 314 -13.60 11.03 -9.92
CA ILE A 314 -14.90 10.92 -9.27
C ILE A 314 -16.02 11.60 -10.09
N LYS A 315 -16.00 12.94 -10.23
CA LYS A 315 -17.16 13.68 -10.78
C LYS A 315 -17.41 13.39 -12.23
N ILE A 316 -16.41 13.58 -13.09
CA ILE A 316 -16.56 13.35 -14.53
C ILE A 316 -17.01 11.91 -14.83
N PRO A 317 -16.31 10.86 -14.36
CA PRO A 317 -16.68 9.49 -14.70
C PRO A 317 -18.02 9.03 -14.13
N LEU A 318 -18.44 9.59 -12.99
CA LEU A 318 -19.71 9.24 -12.34
C LEU A 318 -20.84 10.22 -12.68
N GLN A 319 -20.57 11.21 -13.52
CA GLN A 319 -21.51 12.26 -13.94
C GLN A 319 -22.15 13.01 -12.75
N ILE A 320 -21.35 13.23 -11.68
CA ILE A 320 -21.78 13.93 -10.49
C ILE A 320 -21.57 15.43 -10.70
N LYS A 321 -22.65 16.20 -10.57
CA LYS A 321 -22.62 17.68 -10.71
C LYS A 321 -22.39 18.39 -9.38
N ASP A 322 -22.81 17.75 -8.28
CA ASP A 322 -22.77 18.34 -6.95
C ASP A 322 -21.32 18.38 -6.41
N ASP A 323 -21.09 19.31 -5.48
CA ASP A 323 -19.83 19.34 -4.75
C ASP A 323 -19.74 18.20 -3.74
N ILE A 324 -18.56 17.58 -3.71
CA ILE A 324 -18.25 16.48 -2.79
C ILE A 324 -17.26 17.02 -1.76
N PRO A 325 -17.65 17.13 -0.49
CA PRO A 325 -16.71 17.47 0.58
C PRO A 325 -15.56 16.44 0.62
N SER A 326 -14.32 16.91 0.59
CA SER A 326 -13.15 16.04 0.54
C SER A 326 -13.03 15.12 1.75
N ASP A 327 -13.48 15.58 2.93
CA ASP A 327 -13.52 14.82 4.18
C ASP A 327 -14.45 13.59 4.13
N ARG A 328 -15.38 13.55 3.18
CA ARG A 328 -16.18 12.36 2.92
C ARG A 328 -15.32 11.19 2.42
N LEU A 329 -14.25 11.48 1.69
CA LEU A 329 -13.39 10.50 1.02
C LEU A 329 -12.02 10.36 1.67
N LEU A 330 -11.55 11.42 2.33
CA LEU A 330 -10.18 11.57 2.82
C LEU A 330 -10.16 11.81 4.34
N ASN A 331 -9.16 11.24 5.00
CA ASN A 331 -8.72 11.63 6.34
C ASN A 331 -7.20 11.70 6.33
N LEU A 332 -6.64 12.89 6.16
CA LEU A 332 -5.21 13.11 6.01
C LEU A 332 -4.53 13.62 7.28
N GLN A 333 -5.26 13.73 8.40
CA GLN A 333 -4.72 14.26 9.65
C GLN A 333 -3.51 13.43 10.15
N LEU A 334 -3.64 12.09 10.19
CA LEU A 334 -2.59 11.22 10.72
C LEU A 334 -1.32 11.23 9.85
N VAL A 335 -1.46 11.31 8.52
CA VAL A 335 -0.29 11.40 7.64
C VAL A 335 0.38 12.77 7.74
N GLU A 336 -0.36 13.84 8.00
CA GLU A 336 0.21 15.17 8.26
C GLU A 336 1.07 15.18 9.54
N GLU A 337 0.59 14.55 10.62
CA GLU A 337 1.35 14.39 11.86
C GLU A 337 2.64 13.59 11.63
N VAL A 338 2.52 12.44 10.93
CA VAL A 338 3.67 11.58 10.61
C VAL A 338 4.68 12.32 9.72
N LYS A 339 4.23 13.10 8.75
CA LYS A 339 5.10 13.92 7.91
C LYS A 339 5.94 14.88 8.74
N LYS A 340 5.32 15.63 9.65
CA LYS A 340 6.02 16.55 10.57
C LYS A 340 7.07 15.83 11.44
N GLU A 341 6.73 14.62 11.96
CA GLU A 341 7.67 13.81 12.75
C GLU A 341 8.88 13.34 11.93
N LEU A 342 8.67 12.91 10.68
CA LEU A 342 9.74 12.47 9.78
C LEU A 342 10.64 13.65 9.34
N GLU A 343 10.06 14.80 9.02
CA GLU A 343 10.78 16.02 8.66
C GLU A 343 11.68 16.48 9.83
N ALA A 344 11.16 16.52 11.05
CA ALA A 344 11.94 16.85 12.24
C ALA A 344 13.10 15.86 12.47
N THR A 345 12.89 14.58 12.17
CA THR A 345 13.94 13.55 12.28
C THR A 345 15.04 13.74 11.23
N GLN A 346 14.67 14.12 9.99
CA GLN A 346 15.65 14.41 8.93
C GLN A 346 16.51 15.63 9.28
N GLN A 347 15.89 16.71 9.75
CA GLN A 347 16.60 17.93 10.15
C GLN A 347 17.65 17.65 11.24
N ARG A 348 17.31 16.85 12.26
CA ARG A 348 18.26 16.46 13.31
C ARG A 348 19.45 15.63 12.83
N ARG A 349 19.31 14.91 11.68
CA ARG A 349 20.41 14.14 11.07
C ARG A 349 21.35 15.00 10.24
N ILE A 350 20.87 16.12 9.71
CA ILE A 350 21.67 17.06 8.91
C ILE A 350 22.49 17.98 9.82
N THR A 351 21.98 18.27 11.03
CA THR A 351 22.64 19.18 12.01
C THR A 351 23.61 18.48 12.95
N LYS A 352 23.76 17.16 12.88
CA LYS A 352 24.78 16.35 13.54
C LYS A 352 25.87 15.93 12.56
#